data_8c0d60060509ddf71a81ba19e6f493df
#
_entry.id   8c0d60060509ddf71a81ba19e6f493df
#
_cell.length_a   1.000
_cell.length_b   1.000
_cell.length_c   1.000
_cell.angle_alpha   90.00
_cell.angle_beta   90.00
_cell.angle_gamma   90.00
#
_symmetry.space_group_name_H-M   'P 1'
#
loop_
_entity.id
_entity.type
_entity.pdbx_description
1 polymer ?
#
loop_
_entity_poly.entity_id
_entity_poly.type
_entity_poly.pdbx_seq_one_letter_code
_entity_poly.pdbx_strand_id
1 'polypeptide(L)'
;DVDAAHLGFTTSPHEECAVEGAVQLIEEHGGEVTVLTLGTGDAEEQLRYAVSVGATHGVLVETETNQWDPQRTAQAITAAIRDLEGDEPFDLILFGNESADSGGFQVGIRTAMALGRPIVQGIKGIEIGDDSVTARREIDGGFEVYELPRPAVLGVKEGLNLPRYPTMKGRLASKKAEIASVPAGGDDGGQVRVKLHRPEETVSETVILGTGAAVSY
;
A
#
# COMPACT_ATOMS: atom_id res chain seq x y z
N ASP A 1 -17.45 5.86 18.42
CA ASP A 1 -16.04 6.04 18.06
C ASP A 1 -15.23 4.86 18.59
N VAL A 2 -14.12 4.58 17.92
CA VAL A 2 -13.14 3.58 18.37
C VAL A 2 -12.35 4.19 19.52
N ASP A 3 -12.20 3.45 20.62
CA ASP A 3 -11.31 3.84 21.72
C ASP A 3 -9.86 3.58 21.30
N ALA A 4 -9.16 4.64 20.94
CA ALA A 4 -7.79 4.59 20.44
C ALA A 4 -6.73 4.54 21.57
N ALA A 5 -7.11 4.58 22.84
CA ALA A 5 -6.16 4.72 23.97
C ALA A 5 -5.13 3.57 24.07
N HIS A 6 -5.44 2.41 23.47
CA HIS A 6 -4.57 1.22 23.45
C HIS A 6 -4.35 0.65 22.05
N LEU A 7 -4.64 1.44 21.01
CA LEU A 7 -4.45 1.05 19.61
C LEU A 7 -3.23 1.76 19.05
N GLY A 8 -2.53 1.10 18.14
CA GLY A 8 -1.46 1.65 17.34
C GLY A 8 -1.73 1.42 15.86
N PHE A 9 -1.03 2.13 15.01
CA PHE A 9 -1.00 1.86 13.59
C PHE A 9 -0.06 0.69 13.30
N THR A 10 -0.39 -0.10 12.30
CA THR A 10 0.46 -1.14 11.75
C THR A 10 0.41 -1.06 10.23
N THR A 11 1.49 -1.41 9.58
CA THR A 11 1.52 -1.57 8.14
C THR A 11 0.83 -2.89 7.80
N SER A 12 0.00 -2.93 6.76
CA SER A 12 -0.61 -4.19 6.36
C SER A 12 0.40 -5.10 5.64
N PRO A 13 0.18 -6.43 5.62
CA PRO A 13 1.07 -7.36 4.92
C PRO A 13 1.24 -7.04 3.42
N HIS A 14 0.24 -6.44 2.79
CA HIS A 14 0.29 -6.02 1.39
C HIS A 14 1.29 -4.88 1.19
N GLU A 15 1.25 -3.86 2.03
CA GLU A 15 2.17 -2.73 1.99
C GLU A 15 3.58 -3.14 2.43
N GLU A 16 3.72 -4.05 3.41
CA GLU A 16 5.03 -4.58 3.78
C GLU A 16 5.70 -5.29 2.61
N CYS A 17 4.95 -6.11 1.85
CA CYS A 17 5.44 -6.73 0.63
C CYS A 17 5.76 -5.71 -0.47
N ALA A 18 4.99 -4.62 -0.58
CA ALA A 18 5.25 -3.55 -1.55
C ALA A 18 6.56 -2.81 -1.22
N VAL A 19 6.78 -2.45 0.05
CA VAL A 19 8.03 -1.81 0.50
C VAL A 19 9.23 -2.73 0.28
N GLU A 20 9.14 -4.00 0.69
CA GLU A 20 10.19 -4.98 0.45
C GLU A 20 10.49 -5.15 -1.04
N GLY A 21 9.44 -5.24 -1.88
CA GLY A 21 9.60 -5.35 -3.34
C GLY A 21 10.31 -4.13 -3.92
N ALA A 22 9.94 -2.91 -3.51
CA ALA A 22 10.60 -1.69 -3.94
C ALA A 22 12.08 -1.66 -3.52
N VAL A 23 12.39 -2.06 -2.29
CA VAL A 23 13.78 -2.12 -1.79
C VAL A 23 14.60 -3.14 -2.57
N GLN A 24 14.06 -4.33 -2.86
CA GLN A 24 14.76 -5.34 -3.69
C GLN A 24 15.03 -4.81 -5.10
N LEU A 25 14.08 -4.09 -5.70
CA LEU A 25 14.27 -3.50 -7.03
C LEU A 25 15.42 -2.50 -7.06
N ILE A 26 15.53 -1.60 -6.08
CA ILE A 26 16.66 -0.66 -6.05
C ILE A 26 18.00 -1.32 -5.66
N GLU A 27 17.97 -2.39 -4.91
CA GLU A 27 19.19 -3.19 -4.64
C GLU A 27 19.73 -3.87 -5.91
N GLU A 28 18.85 -4.26 -6.83
CA GLU A 28 19.21 -4.91 -8.09
C GLU A 28 19.51 -3.92 -9.22
N HIS A 29 18.69 -2.86 -9.36
CA HIS A 29 18.74 -1.95 -10.51
C HIS A 29 19.28 -0.56 -10.17
N GLY A 30 19.49 -0.25 -8.90
CA GLY A 30 19.77 1.11 -8.44
C GLY A 30 18.53 1.97 -8.32
N GLY A 31 18.71 3.23 -7.94
CA GLY A 31 17.63 4.19 -7.75
C GLY A 31 17.27 4.45 -6.29
N GLU A 32 16.07 4.95 -6.04
CA GLU A 32 15.61 5.37 -4.72
C GLU A 32 14.17 4.89 -4.48
N VAL A 33 13.84 4.70 -3.19
CA VAL A 33 12.47 4.36 -2.75
C VAL A 33 11.94 5.47 -1.87
N THR A 34 10.86 6.09 -2.29
CA THR A 34 10.07 7.01 -1.47
C THR A 34 8.83 6.28 -0.96
N VAL A 35 8.68 6.18 0.35
CA VAL A 35 7.46 5.65 0.97
C VAL A 35 6.58 6.82 1.42
N LEU A 36 5.34 6.81 0.95
CA LEU A 36 4.35 7.84 1.25
C LEU A 36 3.17 7.23 1.99
N THR A 37 2.69 7.89 3.03
CA THR A 37 1.43 7.55 3.70
C THR A 37 0.58 8.81 3.90
N LEU A 38 -0.75 8.63 3.91
CA LEU A 38 -1.69 9.65 4.33
C LEU A 38 -2.21 9.28 5.71
N GLY A 39 -2.13 10.19 6.66
CA GLY A 39 -2.58 9.95 8.02
C GLY A 39 -2.28 11.10 8.96
N THR A 40 -2.60 10.91 10.23
CA THR A 40 -2.21 11.82 11.30
C THR A 40 -0.72 11.66 11.61
N GLY A 41 -0.14 12.58 12.38
CA GLY A 41 1.26 12.53 12.79
C GLY A 41 1.72 11.19 13.38
N ASP A 42 0.80 10.42 13.97
CA ASP A 42 1.11 9.08 14.50
C ASP A 42 1.57 8.08 13.43
N ALA A 43 1.22 8.32 12.15
CA ALA A 43 1.65 7.47 11.03
C ALA A 43 3.14 7.62 10.66
N GLU A 44 3.84 8.58 11.24
CA GLU A 44 5.29 8.77 11.02
C GLU A 44 6.10 7.54 11.45
N GLU A 45 5.65 6.80 12.46
CA GLU A 45 6.34 5.60 12.95
C GLU A 45 6.43 4.52 11.85
N GLN A 46 5.39 4.36 11.02
CA GLN A 46 5.37 3.42 9.91
C GLN A 46 6.32 3.83 8.79
N LEU A 47 6.45 5.14 8.52
CA LEU A 47 7.46 5.66 7.59
C LEU A 47 8.88 5.41 8.09
N ARG A 48 9.14 5.63 9.38
CA ARG A 48 10.43 5.30 9.99
C ARG A 48 10.73 3.81 9.96
N TYR A 49 9.71 2.96 10.13
CA TYR A 49 9.87 1.52 9.93
C TYR A 49 10.28 1.20 8.49
N ALA A 50 9.61 1.77 7.48
CA ALA A 50 9.97 1.59 6.08
C ALA A 50 11.41 2.02 5.77
N VAL A 51 11.86 3.17 6.30
CA VAL A 51 13.27 3.59 6.19
C VAL A 51 14.21 2.59 6.88
N SER A 52 13.81 2.00 8.00
CA SER A 52 14.64 1.03 8.72
C SER A 52 14.87 -0.27 7.96
N VAL A 53 14.00 -0.62 7.02
CA VAL A 53 14.12 -1.80 6.15
C VAL A 53 14.70 -1.48 4.78
N GLY A 54 14.99 -0.21 4.46
CA GLY A 54 15.75 0.16 3.27
C GLY A 54 15.15 1.24 2.38
N ALA A 55 13.97 1.78 2.69
CA ALA A 55 13.44 2.93 1.96
C ALA A 55 14.36 4.14 2.11
N THR A 56 14.51 4.92 1.04
CA THR A 56 15.40 6.08 0.99
C THR A 56 14.75 7.30 1.64
N HIS A 57 13.46 7.53 1.36
CA HIS A 57 12.71 8.69 1.82
C HIS A 57 11.37 8.30 2.42
N GLY A 58 10.91 9.10 3.39
CA GLY A 58 9.56 8.98 3.96
C GLY A 58 8.80 10.31 3.81
N VAL A 59 7.56 10.24 3.38
CA VAL A 59 6.67 11.39 3.19
C VAL A 59 5.34 11.15 3.89
N LEU A 60 4.97 12.02 4.80
CA LEU A 60 3.66 12.04 5.44
C LEU A 60 2.78 13.09 4.75
N VAL A 61 1.68 12.62 4.15
CA VAL A 61 0.58 13.49 3.73
C VAL A 61 -0.31 13.68 4.95
N GLU A 62 -0.08 14.76 5.68
CA GLU A 62 -0.59 14.94 7.02
C GLU A 62 -2.05 15.40 7.04
N THR A 63 -2.84 14.74 7.87
CA THR A 63 -4.27 15.00 8.07
C THR A 63 -4.56 15.22 9.55
N GLU A 64 -5.64 15.95 9.84
CA GLU A 64 -6.12 16.12 11.23
C GLU A 64 -6.88 14.91 11.75
N THR A 65 -7.30 14.01 10.87
CA THR A 65 -8.15 12.85 11.20
C THR A 65 -7.88 11.68 10.26
N ASN A 66 -8.07 10.47 10.76
CA ASN A 66 -7.99 9.24 9.96
C ASN A 66 -9.32 8.88 9.26
N GLN A 67 -10.31 9.76 9.30
CA GLN A 67 -11.63 9.52 8.69
C GLN A 67 -11.68 10.10 7.27
N TRP A 68 -10.96 9.47 6.37
CA TRP A 68 -10.93 9.83 4.96
C TRP A 68 -11.53 8.71 4.11
N ASP A 69 -12.40 9.07 3.17
CA ASP A 69 -12.90 8.11 2.19
C ASP A 69 -11.88 7.86 1.07
N PRO A 70 -12.02 6.74 0.31
CA PRO A 70 -11.03 6.37 -0.70
C PRO A 70 -10.88 7.40 -1.85
N GLN A 71 -11.92 8.17 -2.16
CA GLN A 71 -11.86 9.19 -3.21
C GLN A 71 -10.99 10.37 -2.78
N ARG A 72 -11.26 10.92 -1.60
CA ARG A 72 -10.50 12.03 -1.03
C ARG A 72 -9.03 11.61 -0.78
N THR A 73 -8.82 10.39 -0.24
CA THR A 73 -7.48 9.82 -0.05
C THR A 73 -6.70 9.75 -1.35
N ALA A 74 -7.32 9.22 -2.42
CA ALA A 74 -6.66 9.13 -3.72
C ALA A 74 -6.35 10.50 -4.33
N GLN A 75 -7.21 11.50 -4.14
CA GLN A 75 -6.94 12.87 -4.59
C GLN A 75 -5.71 13.47 -3.91
N ALA A 76 -5.65 13.37 -2.57
CA ALA A 76 -4.52 13.89 -1.80
C ALA A 76 -3.20 13.18 -2.12
N ILE A 77 -3.23 11.83 -2.23
CA ILE A 77 -2.06 11.05 -2.63
C ILE A 77 -1.62 11.42 -4.05
N THR A 78 -2.57 11.57 -4.99
CA THR A 78 -2.25 11.98 -6.36
C THR A 78 -1.58 13.36 -6.41
N ALA A 79 -2.07 14.32 -5.63
CA ALA A 79 -1.47 15.64 -5.55
C ALA A 79 -0.04 15.56 -4.99
N ALA A 80 0.17 14.85 -3.90
CA ALA A 80 1.48 14.67 -3.30
C ALA A 80 2.47 13.96 -4.24
N ILE A 81 2.02 12.93 -4.98
CA ILE A 81 2.86 12.25 -5.98
C ILE A 81 3.30 13.23 -7.07
N ARG A 82 2.38 14.03 -7.63
CA ARG A 82 2.72 15.02 -8.67
C ARG A 82 3.72 16.06 -8.17
N ASP A 83 3.57 16.51 -6.94
CA ASP A 83 4.49 17.48 -6.34
C ASP A 83 5.89 16.87 -6.11
N LEU A 84 5.96 15.60 -5.72
CA LEU A 84 7.21 14.86 -5.53
C LEU A 84 7.92 14.54 -6.85
N GLU A 85 7.17 14.25 -7.91
CA GLU A 85 7.72 13.93 -9.23
C GLU A 85 8.31 15.15 -9.94
N GLY A 86 7.71 16.32 -9.77
CA GLY A 86 8.11 17.49 -10.52
C GLY A 86 8.15 17.21 -12.03
N ASP A 87 9.36 17.31 -12.62
CA ASP A 87 9.59 17.03 -14.04
C ASP A 87 10.01 15.57 -14.31
N GLU A 88 10.32 14.79 -13.28
CA GLU A 88 10.79 13.40 -13.39
C GLU A 88 9.79 12.43 -12.74
N PRO A 89 8.99 11.73 -13.55
CA PRO A 89 8.00 10.79 -13.01
C PRO A 89 8.66 9.57 -12.33
N PHE A 90 8.06 9.08 -11.25
CA PHE A 90 8.44 7.78 -10.70
C PHE A 90 8.22 6.67 -11.74
N ASP A 91 9.22 5.82 -11.93
CA ASP A 91 9.11 4.65 -12.84
C ASP A 91 7.97 3.72 -12.43
N LEU A 92 7.85 3.46 -11.13
CA LEU A 92 6.83 2.60 -10.55
C LEU A 92 6.23 3.21 -9.30
N ILE A 93 4.93 3.03 -9.14
CA ILE A 93 4.21 3.31 -7.91
C ILE A 93 3.61 1.99 -7.42
N LEU A 94 4.00 1.57 -6.21
CA LEU A 94 3.48 0.36 -5.59
C LEU A 94 2.48 0.72 -4.50
N PHE A 95 1.29 0.13 -4.58
CA PHE A 95 0.28 0.17 -3.52
C PHE A 95 0.14 -1.21 -2.91
N GLY A 96 -0.25 -1.31 -1.65
CA GLY A 96 -0.90 -2.51 -1.15
C GLY A 96 -2.20 -2.75 -1.92
N ASN A 97 -2.54 -4.01 -2.15
CA ASN A 97 -3.73 -4.38 -2.93
C ASN A 97 -5.03 -3.82 -2.31
N GLU A 98 -5.07 -3.79 -0.98
CA GLU A 98 -6.22 -3.34 -0.20
C GLU A 98 -5.78 -2.91 1.20
N SER A 99 -6.55 -2.01 1.83
CA SER A 99 -6.33 -1.68 3.23
C SER A 99 -6.87 -2.78 4.14
N ALA A 100 -6.11 -3.09 5.21
CA ALA A 100 -6.47 -4.15 6.15
C ALA A 100 -7.73 -3.84 6.97
N ASP A 101 -8.07 -2.56 7.14
CA ASP A 101 -9.20 -2.09 7.94
C ASP A 101 -10.52 -1.98 7.15
N SER A 102 -10.48 -1.52 5.91
CA SER A 102 -11.69 -1.24 5.12
C SER A 102 -11.84 -2.11 3.87
N GLY A 103 -10.76 -2.75 3.39
CA GLY A 103 -10.80 -3.60 2.21
C GLY A 103 -11.35 -2.90 0.96
N GLY A 104 -11.06 -1.60 0.82
CA GLY A 104 -11.74 -0.76 -0.17
C GLY A 104 -11.33 -1.01 -1.62
N PHE A 105 -10.13 -1.52 -1.90
CA PHE A 105 -9.57 -1.78 -3.24
C PHE A 105 -9.57 -0.58 -4.21
N GLN A 106 -9.71 0.65 -3.72
CA GLN A 106 -10.02 1.80 -4.56
C GLN A 106 -8.88 2.79 -4.73
N VAL A 107 -8.07 3.02 -3.68
CA VAL A 107 -7.12 4.13 -3.64
C VAL A 107 -6.10 4.03 -4.77
N GLY A 108 -5.43 2.90 -4.93
CA GLY A 108 -4.44 2.69 -5.99
C GLY A 108 -5.02 2.84 -7.40
N ILE A 109 -6.23 2.30 -7.63
CA ILE A 109 -6.91 2.42 -8.95
C ILE A 109 -7.26 3.88 -9.25
N ARG A 110 -7.83 4.60 -8.28
CA ARG A 110 -8.20 6.01 -8.44
C ARG A 110 -6.97 6.89 -8.69
N THR A 111 -5.89 6.64 -7.95
CA THR A 111 -4.61 7.35 -8.13
C THR A 111 -4.02 7.07 -9.50
N ALA A 112 -3.95 5.82 -9.95
CA ALA A 112 -3.45 5.45 -11.27
C ALA A 112 -4.23 6.14 -12.40
N MET A 113 -5.56 6.12 -12.31
CA MET A 113 -6.43 6.78 -13.27
C MET A 113 -6.22 8.30 -13.29
N ALA A 114 -6.07 8.93 -12.12
CA ALA A 114 -5.82 10.36 -12.02
C ALA A 114 -4.44 10.77 -12.55
N LEU A 115 -3.43 9.89 -12.44
CA LEU A 115 -2.10 10.07 -13.03
C LEU A 115 -2.03 9.70 -14.51
N GLY A 116 -3.05 9.06 -15.07
CA GLY A 116 -3.07 8.58 -16.46
C GLY A 116 -2.14 7.39 -16.69
N ARG A 117 -1.89 6.54 -15.66
CA ARG A 117 -0.95 5.42 -15.71
C ARG A 117 -1.66 4.07 -15.76
N PRO A 118 -1.10 3.09 -16.47
CA PRO A 118 -1.60 1.73 -16.43
C PRO A 118 -1.46 1.13 -15.02
N ILE A 119 -2.41 0.26 -14.64
CA ILE A 119 -2.41 -0.41 -13.33
C ILE A 119 -2.80 -1.88 -13.45
N VAL A 120 -2.12 -2.74 -12.68
CA VAL A 120 -2.53 -4.12 -12.38
C VAL A 120 -2.59 -4.30 -10.88
N GLN A 121 -3.69 -4.86 -10.39
CA GLN A 121 -3.92 -5.17 -8.97
C GLN A 121 -3.70 -6.64 -8.67
N GLY A 122 -3.37 -6.95 -7.41
CA GLY A 122 -3.28 -8.31 -6.89
C GLY A 122 -2.05 -9.07 -7.35
N ILE A 123 -0.96 -8.35 -7.65
CA ILE A 123 0.25 -8.97 -8.19
C ILE A 123 1.07 -9.68 -7.12
N LYS A 124 1.71 -10.77 -7.54
CA LYS A 124 2.67 -11.57 -6.76
C LYS A 124 3.98 -11.82 -7.54
N GLY A 125 4.28 -11.03 -8.55
CA GLY A 125 5.54 -11.06 -9.30
C GLY A 125 5.76 -9.79 -10.06
N ILE A 126 7.01 -9.30 -10.07
CA ILE A 126 7.47 -8.10 -10.79
C ILE A 126 8.78 -8.46 -11.50
N GLU A 127 8.88 -8.12 -12.77
CA GLU A 127 10.12 -8.20 -13.54
C GLU A 127 10.30 -6.90 -14.31
N ILE A 128 11.47 -6.29 -14.23
CA ILE A 128 11.76 -5.02 -14.89
C ILE A 128 12.35 -5.30 -16.28
N GLY A 129 11.74 -4.72 -17.31
CA GLY A 129 12.28 -4.62 -18.65
C GLY A 129 12.87 -3.24 -18.93
N ASP A 130 13.36 -3.00 -20.15
CA ASP A 130 13.98 -1.73 -20.52
C ASP A 130 13.00 -0.54 -20.40
N ASP A 131 11.83 -0.63 -21.04
CA ASP A 131 10.79 0.40 -21.02
C ASP A 131 9.46 -0.11 -20.44
N SER A 132 9.44 -1.32 -19.88
CA SER A 132 8.23 -1.98 -19.41
C SER A 132 8.44 -2.65 -18.06
N VAL A 133 7.34 -3.03 -17.44
CA VAL A 133 7.31 -3.90 -16.27
C VAL A 133 6.36 -5.06 -16.53
N THR A 134 6.81 -6.27 -16.26
CA THR A 134 5.98 -7.47 -16.28
C THR A 134 5.46 -7.77 -14.88
N ALA A 135 4.14 -7.79 -14.74
CA ALA A 135 3.45 -8.09 -13.49
C ALA A 135 2.73 -9.43 -13.58
N ARG A 136 2.85 -10.25 -12.54
CA ARG A 136 2.18 -11.57 -12.46
C ARG A 136 1.13 -11.55 -11.36
N ARG A 137 -0.09 -11.94 -11.73
CA ARG A 137 -1.21 -12.10 -10.80
C ARG A 137 -1.60 -13.57 -10.70
N GLU A 138 -1.64 -14.11 -9.49
CA GLU A 138 -2.07 -15.46 -9.24
C GLU A 138 -3.59 -15.59 -9.43
N ILE A 139 -4.00 -16.63 -10.14
CA ILE A 139 -5.39 -17.03 -10.36
C ILE A 139 -5.52 -18.55 -10.12
N ASP A 140 -6.74 -19.04 -10.09
CA ASP A 140 -6.99 -20.49 -10.01
C ASP A 140 -6.33 -21.22 -11.17
N GLY A 141 -5.37 -22.10 -10.85
CA GLY A 141 -4.69 -22.95 -11.84
C GLY A 141 -3.51 -22.31 -12.56
N GLY A 142 -3.07 -21.07 -12.19
CA GLY A 142 -1.90 -20.45 -12.82
C GLY A 142 -1.70 -18.98 -12.54
N PHE A 143 -1.13 -18.28 -13.52
CA PHE A 143 -0.86 -16.84 -13.43
C PHE A 143 -1.36 -16.14 -14.68
N GLU A 144 -1.94 -14.96 -14.49
CA GLU A 144 -2.06 -13.96 -15.54
C GLU A 144 -0.77 -13.13 -15.56
N VAL A 145 -0.26 -12.88 -16.78
CA VAL A 145 0.96 -12.10 -16.99
C VAL A 145 0.61 -10.84 -17.77
N TYR A 146 0.98 -9.71 -17.22
CA TYR A 146 0.72 -8.39 -17.82
C TYR A 146 2.04 -7.68 -18.10
N GLU A 147 2.19 -7.16 -19.29
CA GLU A 147 3.28 -6.24 -19.63
C GLU A 147 2.72 -4.83 -19.71
N LEU A 148 3.27 -3.92 -18.92
CA LEU A 148 2.85 -2.52 -18.86
C LEU A 148 4.02 -1.60 -19.26
N PRO A 149 3.77 -0.56 -20.07
CA PRO A 149 4.77 0.48 -20.26
C PRO A 149 5.00 1.25 -18.95
N ARG A 150 6.23 1.65 -18.70
CA ARG A 150 6.56 2.57 -17.60
C ARG A 150 6.34 4.02 -18.04
N PRO A 151 5.89 4.92 -17.13
CA PRO A 151 5.62 4.72 -15.71
C PRO A 151 4.31 3.96 -15.44
N ALA A 152 4.32 3.07 -14.45
CA ALA A 152 3.20 2.18 -14.14
C ALA A 152 2.85 2.15 -12.65
N VAL A 153 1.64 1.69 -12.34
CA VAL A 153 1.15 1.48 -10.97
C VAL A 153 0.87 -0.01 -10.76
N LEU A 154 1.27 -0.56 -9.63
CA LEU A 154 1.08 -1.96 -9.29
C LEU A 154 0.43 -2.10 -7.90
N GLY A 155 -0.63 -2.90 -7.79
CA GLY A 155 -1.26 -3.27 -6.53
C GLY A 155 -0.70 -4.59 -6.01
N VAL A 156 0.19 -4.53 -5.05
CA VAL A 156 0.92 -5.67 -4.50
C VAL A 156 0.07 -6.45 -3.53
N LYS A 157 0.01 -7.77 -3.71
CA LYS A 157 -0.65 -8.69 -2.78
C LYS A 157 0.40 -9.36 -1.89
N GLU A 158 0.00 -9.67 -0.65
CA GLU A 158 0.79 -10.52 0.24
C GLU A 158 1.23 -11.80 -0.47
N GLY A 159 2.51 -12.17 -0.27
CA GLY A 159 3.15 -13.31 -0.93
C GLY A 159 3.93 -12.97 -2.20
N LEU A 160 4.09 -11.67 -2.54
CA LEU A 160 5.06 -11.23 -3.55
C LEU A 160 6.49 -11.61 -3.14
N ASN A 161 6.80 -11.41 -1.87
CA ASN A 161 8.09 -11.68 -1.23
C ASN A 161 7.91 -11.95 0.27
N LEU A 162 9.02 -12.17 0.97
CA LEU A 162 9.04 -12.24 2.43
C LEU A 162 9.67 -10.94 2.96
N PRO A 163 8.88 -10.04 3.59
CA PRO A 163 9.41 -8.79 4.12
C PRO A 163 10.53 -9.01 5.13
N ARG A 164 11.60 -8.23 4.99
CA ARG A 164 12.77 -8.29 5.87
C ARG A 164 12.52 -7.63 7.21
N TYR A 165 13.23 -8.10 8.24
CA TYR A 165 13.29 -7.40 9.52
C TYR A 165 14.36 -6.29 9.50
N PRO A 166 14.12 -5.17 10.22
CA PRO A 166 15.08 -4.09 10.30
C PRO A 166 16.39 -4.53 10.94
N THR A 167 17.52 -4.21 10.31
CA THR A 167 18.84 -4.38 10.92
C THR A 167 19.09 -3.33 12.01
N MET A 168 20.06 -3.57 12.91
CA MET A 168 20.48 -2.55 13.90
C MET A 168 20.92 -1.24 13.23
N LYS A 169 21.64 -1.33 12.10
CA LYS A 169 22.05 -0.15 11.31
C LYS A 169 20.82 0.58 10.76
N GLY A 170 19.86 -0.14 10.19
CA GLY A 170 18.63 0.43 9.67
C GLY A 170 17.81 1.14 10.75
N ARG A 171 17.66 0.53 11.93
CA ARG A 171 16.97 1.15 13.07
C ARG A 171 17.66 2.43 13.57
N LEU A 172 18.98 2.49 13.54
CA LEU A 172 19.72 3.70 13.91
C LEU A 172 19.60 4.77 12.82
N ALA A 173 19.59 4.38 11.55
CA ALA A 173 19.42 5.31 10.44
C ALA A 173 18.01 5.92 10.45
N SER A 174 16.96 5.11 10.64
CA SER A 174 15.56 5.57 10.64
C SER A 174 15.26 6.59 11.73
N LYS A 175 15.92 6.50 12.90
CA LYS A 175 15.78 7.50 13.99
C LYS A 175 16.30 8.89 13.60
N LYS A 176 17.23 8.95 12.65
CA LYS A 176 17.86 10.19 12.17
C LYS A 176 17.29 10.66 10.84
N ALA A 177 16.50 9.80 10.19
CA ALA A 177 15.90 10.12 8.90
C ALA A 177 14.93 11.29 9.06
N GLU A 178 15.01 12.22 8.13
CA GLU A 178 14.04 13.28 7.99
C GLU A 178 12.81 12.70 7.27
N ILE A 179 11.65 12.82 7.91
CA ILE A 179 10.36 12.51 7.31
C ILE A 179 9.75 13.82 6.87
N ALA A 180 9.56 13.96 5.56
CA ALA A 180 8.91 15.15 5.03
C ALA A 180 7.42 15.11 5.38
N SER A 181 6.85 16.24 5.79
CA SER A 181 5.41 16.37 6.00
C SER A 181 4.85 17.39 5.02
N VAL A 182 3.77 17.02 4.34
CA VAL A 182 3.02 17.91 3.46
C VAL A 182 1.55 17.88 3.85
N PRO A 183 0.84 19.01 3.84
CA PRO A 183 -0.58 19.02 4.19
C PRO A 183 -1.38 18.26 3.15
N ALA A 184 -2.36 17.46 3.60
CA ALA A 184 -3.28 16.80 2.70
C ALA A 184 -4.19 17.84 2.02
N GLY A 185 -4.07 17.95 0.72
CA GLY A 185 -4.99 18.74 -0.13
C GLY A 185 -6.16 17.86 -0.60
N GLY A 186 -7.12 18.50 -1.26
CA GLY A 186 -8.24 17.84 -1.93
C GLY A 186 -9.60 18.30 -1.43
N ASP A 187 -10.61 18.09 -2.28
CA ASP A 187 -12.00 18.38 -1.97
C ASP A 187 -12.58 17.34 -1.00
N ASP A 188 -13.71 17.64 -0.42
CA ASP A 188 -14.47 16.68 0.40
C ASP A 188 -14.78 15.42 -0.42
N GLY A 189 -14.60 14.25 0.21
CA GLY A 189 -14.89 12.97 -0.43
C GLY A 189 -16.38 12.70 -0.61
N GLY A 190 -16.69 11.64 -1.35
CA GLY A 190 -18.06 11.24 -1.64
C GLY A 190 -18.73 10.42 -0.54
N GLN A 191 -18.02 10.00 0.50
CA GLN A 191 -18.52 9.14 1.57
C GLN A 191 -18.20 9.69 2.94
N VAL A 192 -19.15 9.56 3.86
CA VAL A 192 -18.99 9.93 5.26
C VAL A 192 -19.37 8.74 6.14
N ARG A 193 -18.54 8.44 7.14
CA ARG A 193 -18.85 7.43 8.14
C ARG A 193 -19.96 7.93 9.04
N VAL A 194 -21.14 7.33 8.93
CA VAL A 194 -22.33 7.72 9.71
C VAL A 194 -22.30 7.07 11.09
N LYS A 195 -21.91 5.80 11.19
CA LYS A 195 -21.95 5.03 12.43
C LYS A 195 -21.01 3.82 12.39
N LEU A 196 -20.40 3.52 13.52
CA LEU A 196 -19.77 2.23 13.83
C LEU A 196 -20.62 1.50 14.87
N HIS A 197 -20.84 0.22 14.68
CA HIS A 197 -21.48 -0.66 15.66
C HIS A 197 -20.78 -2.01 15.66
N ARG A 198 -20.85 -2.72 16.77
CA ARG A 198 -20.42 -4.10 16.80
C ARG A 198 -21.39 -4.93 15.96
N PRO A 199 -20.91 -5.90 15.18
CA PRO A 199 -21.80 -6.87 14.55
C PRO A 199 -22.57 -7.63 15.62
N GLU A 200 -23.79 -8.05 15.31
CA GLU A 200 -24.54 -8.96 16.20
C GLU A 200 -23.79 -10.28 16.28
N GLU A 201 -23.66 -10.83 17.50
CA GLU A 201 -23.07 -12.14 17.69
C GLU A 201 -23.99 -13.19 17.06
N THR A 202 -23.59 -13.70 15.90
CA THR A 202 -24.25 -14.84 15.29
C THR A 202 -23.59 -16.12 15.77
N VAL A 203 -24.34 -16.99 16.39
CA VAL A 203 -23.89 -18.35 16.70
C VAL A 203 -23.84 -19.10 15.35
N SER A 204 -22.64 -19.24 14.78
CA SER A 204 -22.46 -20.14 13.61
C SER A 204 -22.19 -21.55 14.14
N GLU A 205 -23.12 -22.47 13.92
CA GLU A 205 -22.84 -23.88 14.11
C GLU A 205 -21.99 -24.38 12.93
N THR A 206 -20.77 -24.84 13.24
CA THR A 206 -19.94 -25.51 12.25
C THR A 206 -20.53 -26.89 11.96
N VAL A 207 -21.09 -27.08 10.78
CA VAL A 207 -21.57 -28.39 10.33
C VAL A 207 -20.45 -29.10 9.57
N ILE A 208 -19.94 -30.19 10.12
CA ILE A 208 -18.97 -31.05 9.40
C ILE A 208 -19.75 -31.94 8.45
N LEU A 209 -19.70 -31.62 7.15
CA LEU A 209 -20.43 -32.35 6.10
C LEU A 209 -19.78 -33.68 5.71
N GLY A 210 -18.63 -34.03 6.27
CA GLY A 210 -17.91 -35.29 6.05
C GLY A 210 -16.40 -35.14 6.16
N THR A 211 -15.69 -36.27 6.12
CA THR A 211 -14.23 -36.35 6.13
C THR A 211 -13.62 -36.53 4.74
N GLY A 212 -14.39 -36.44 3.69
CA GLY A 212 -13.95 -36.64 2.31
C GLY A 212 -13.47 -35.38 1.62
N ALA A 213 -12.50 -35.49 0.73
CA ALA A 213 -11.82 -34.42 0.03
C ALA A 213 -12.64 -33.72 -1.08
N ALA A 214 -13.92 -33.89 -1.15
CA ALA A 214 -14.75 -33.26 -2.17
C ALA A 214 -16.06 -32.73 -1.57
N VAL A 215 -16.01 -31.47 -1.12
CA VAL A 215 -17.23 -30.67 -1.06
C VAL A 215 -17.14 -29.71 -2.24
N SER A 216 -17.80 -30.05 -3.35
CA SER A 216 -18.05 -29.10 -4.44
C SER A 216 -19.28 -28.27 -4.07
N TYR A 217 -19.15 -26.95 -4.07
CA TYR A 217 -20.26 -26.02 -4.03
C TYR A 217 -20.82 -25.81 -5.43
#